data_979511e22b470e5d7a1bec86a2914301
#
_entry.id   979511e22b470e5d7a1bec86a2914301
#
_cell.length_a   1.000
_cell.length_b   1.000
_cell.length_c   1.000
_cell.angle_alpha   90.00
_cell.angle_beta   90.00
_cell.angle_gamma   90.00
#
_symmetry.space_group_name_H-M   'P 1'
#
loop_
_entity.id
_entity.type
_entity.pdbx_description
1 polymer ?
#
loop_
_entity_poly.entity_id
_entity_poly.type
_entity_poly.pdbx_seq_one_letter_code
_entity_poly.pdbx_strand_id
1 'polypeptide(L)'
;MPSTFSNNSSTNTVFHDYFSDKVRLLSLCNALVDTNYTDPQIMEIHTLQGNFFSDRKNEIACRADKNLFILVENHTYVNPNIAFRFIGYVAQILKNLAVNKESNTTKNEFSLPSPHCCIFYYSDKNDPITKKIKLSDSFINSGSDSVELAITAYNINPEVNQPLFVNCRHLHDYGRLIDKIKESIAGGLDSQSAISKAIEFCLANDVMRNYLEKNQEEVFNMLALISRRQS
;
A
#
# COMPACT_ATOMS: atom_id res chain seq x y z
N MET A 1 1.46 36.73 18.78
CA MET A 1 2.46 35.66 18.66
C MET A 1 1.99 34.72 17.57
N PRO A 2 2.72 34.55 16.47
CA PRO A 2 2.29 33.65 15.40
C PRO A 2 2.61 32.21 15.83
N SER A 3 1.62 31.34 15.71
CA SER A 3 1.72 29.91 15.92
C SER A 3 2.70 29.30 14.91
N THR A 4 3.78 28.74 15.40
CA THR A 4 4.71 27.93 14.61
C THR A 4 3.99 26.66 14.18
N PHE A 5 3.57 26.61 12.92
CA PHE A 5 3.22 25.36 12.27
C PHE A 5 4.48 24.51 12.16
N SER A 6 4.55 23.44 12.94
CA SER A 6 5.59 22.44 12.81
C SER A 6 5.39 21.71 11.46
N ASN A 7 6.26 22.02 10.50
CA ASN A 7 6.36 21.30 9.22
C ASN A 7 6.93 19.89 9.46
N ASN A 8 6.12 18.99 10.00
CA ASN A 8 6.34 17.55 9.94
C ASN A 8 5.39 16.95 8.87
N SER A 9 5.47 17.42 7.65
CA SER A 9 4.78 16.82 6.52
C SER A 9 5.55 15.60 6.03
N SER A 10 5.39 14.46 6.72
CA SER A 10 5.58 13.17 6.04
C SER A 10 4.58 13.13 4.90
N THR A 11 5.06 13.22 3.66
CA THR A 11 4.20 13.31 2.47
C THR A 11 3.54 11.97 2.26
N ASN A 12 2.29 11.82 2.71
CA ASN A 12 1.47 10.66 2.41
C ASN A 12 1.29 10.55 0.89
N THR A 13 1.15 9.34 0.38
CA THR A 13 0.72 9.12 -1.00
C THR A 13 -0.80 9.01 -1.06
N VAL A 14 -1.37 9.23 -2.24
CA VAL A 14 -2.82 9.04 -2.47
C VAL A 14 -3.26 7.63 -2.08
N PHE A 15 -2.42 6.61 -2.32
CA PHE A 15 -2.70 5.24 -1.90
C PHE A 15 -2.87 5.15 -0.38
N HIS A 16 -1.88 5.64 0.37
CA HIS A 16 -1.92 5.60 1.83
C HIS A 16 -3.12 6.39 2.37
N ASP A 17 -3.35 7.59 1.86
CA ASP A 17 -4.45 8.44 2.31
C ASP A 17 -5.81 7.81 2.02
N TYR A 18 -6.01 7.31 0.80
CA TYR A 18 -7.25 6.68 0.36
C TYR A 18 -7.59 5.43 1.18
N PHE A 19 -6.62 4.56 1.43
CA PHE A 19 -6.81 3.31 2.19
C PHE A 19 -6.63 3.47 3.71
N SER A 20 -6.36 4.66 4.22
CA SER A 20 -6.43 4.94 5.68
C SER A 20 -7.86 4.98 6.21
N ASP A 21 -8.86 5.09 5.36
CA ASP A 21 -10.26 4.89 5.74
C ASP A 21 -10.53 3.41 6.06
N LYS A 22 -11.09 3.15 7.24
CA LYS A 22 -11.27 1.78 7.75
C LYS A 22 -12.20 0.91 6.90
N VAL A 23 -13.20 1.48 6.23
CA VAL A 23 -14.13 0.73 5.36
C VAL A 23 -13.39 0.27 4.10
N ARG A 24 -12.64 1.16 3.46
CA ARG A 24 -11.83 0.83 2.29
C ARG A 24 -10.71 -0.15 2.63
N LEU A 25 -10.07 0.06 3.78
CA LEU A 25 -9.02 -0.83 4.27
C LEU A 25 -9.55 -2.24 4.57
N LEU A 26 -10.72 -2.36 5.21
CA LEU A 26 -11.35 -3.65 5.47
C LEU A 26 -11.67 -4.39 4.17
N SER A 27 -12.23 -3.69 3.18
CA SER A 27 -12.49 -4.26 1.85
C SER A 27 -11.22 -4.78 1.19
N LEU A 28 -10.12 -4.02 1.28
CA LEU A 28 -8.82 -4.42 0.77
C LEU A 28 -8.27 -5.64 1.51
N CYS A 29 -8.33 -5.65 2.82
CA CYS A 29 -7.87 -6.78 3.65
C CYS A 29 -8.65 -8.05 3.34
N ASN A 30 -9.99 -7.97 3.27
CA ASN A 30 -10.83 -9.11 2.90
C ASN A 30 -10.43 -9.69 1.53
N ALA A 31 -10.18 -8.84 0.54
CA ALA A 31 -9.77 -9.28 -0.78
C ALA A 31 -8.39 -9.96 -0.80
N LEU A 32 -7.44 -9.46 0.01
CA LEU A 32 -6.06 -9.96 0.05
C LEU A 32 -5.93 -11.32 0.72
N VAL A 33 -6.77 -11.62 1.70
CA VAL A 33 -6.64 -12.83 2.53
C VAL A 33 -7.90 -13.71 2.53
N ASP A 34 -8.82 -13.44 1.60
CA ASP A 34 -10.06 -14.20 1.40
C ASP A 34 -10.88 -14.35 2.69
N THR A 35 -11.13 -13.21 3.34
CA THR A 35 -11.96 -13.13 4.55
C THR A 35 -13.22 -12.31 4.29
N ASN A 36 -14.19 -12.37 5.22
CA ASN A 36 -15.48 -11.70 5.10
C ASN A 36 -15.81 -10.90 6.36
N TYR A 37 -14.84 -10.17 6.91
CA TYR A 37 -15.07 -9.27 8.02
C TYR A 37 -16.03 -8.15 7.60
N THR A 38 -16.98 -7.81 8.47
CA THR A 38 -18.02 -6.80 8.18
C THR A 38 -17.91 -5.54 9.03
N ASP A 39 -17.22 -5.60 10.17
CA ASP A 39 -17.04 -4.46 11.07
C ASP A 39 -15.71 -3.75 10.82
N PRO A 40 -15.71 -2.53 10.25
CA PRO A 40 -14.47 -1.78 10.04
C PRO A 40 -13.74 -1.39 11.32
N GLN A 41 -14.41 -1.41 12.48
CA GLN A 41 -13.80 -1.02 13.75
C GLN A 41 -12.77 -2.03 14.25
N ILE A 42 -12.80 -3.27 13.76
CA ILE A 42 -11.77 -4.27 14.06
C ILE A 42 -10.39 -3.91 13.47
N MET A 43 -10.35 -3.01 12.48
CA MET A 43 -9.10 -2.62 11.84
C MET A 43 -8.24 -1.77 12.78
N GLU A 44 -7.06 -2.29 13.09
CA GLU A 44 -5.98 -1.58 13.79
C GLU A 44 -4.90 -1.21 12.78
N ILE A 45 -4.69 0.10 12.59
CA ILE A 45 -3.62 0.62 11.72
C ILE A 45 -2.39 0.86 12.58
N HIS A 46 -1.26 0.29 12.17
CA HIS A 46 0.01 0.45 12.85
C HIS A 46 0.88 1.46 12.10
N THR A 47 1.36 2.48 12.80
CA THR A 47 2.33 3.42 12.24
C THR A 47 3.72 2.81 12.33
N LEU A 48 4.39 2.69 11.19
CA LEU A 48 5.81 2.31 11.13
C LEU A 48 6.65 3.52 11.52
N GLN A 49 7.50 3.35 12.53
CA GLN A 49 8.41 4.40 13.00
C GLN A 49 9.79 4.21 12.36
N GLY A 50 10.33 5.30 11.83
CA GLY A 50 11.68 5.36 11.29
C GLY A 50 11.73 5.14 9.77
N ASN A 51 12.49 5.99 9.12
CA ASN A 51 12.72 5.96 7.67
C ASN A 51 13.85 4.97 7.38
N PHE A 52 13.54 3.67 7.29
CA PHE A 52 14.57 2.74 6.85
C PHE A 52 15.01 3.03 5.41
N PHE A 53 14.13 3.55 4.54
CA PHE A 53 14.45 3.72 3.13
C PHE A 53 13.70 4.82 2.36
N SER A 54 12.74 5.55 2.94
CA SER A 54 12.09 6.67 2.24
C SER A 54 11.42 7.67 3.17
N ASP A 55 11.37 8.94 2.74
CA ASP A 55 10.70 10.04 3.46
C ASP A 55 9.17 10.05 3.25
N ARG A 56 8.61 9.03 2.59
CA ARG A 56 7.19 8.96 2.25
C ARG A 56 6.53 7.74 2.86
N LYS A 57 5.31 7.93 3.34
CA LYS A 57 4.44 6.84 3.78
C LYS A 57 3.68 6.28 2.57
N ASN A 58 4.20 5.21 2.00
CA ASN A 58 3.55 4.43 0.95
C ASN A 58 2.97 3.12 1.49
N GLU A 59 3.35 2.78 2.71
CA GLU A 59 3.01 1.54 3.36
C GLU A 59 1.79 1.70 4.26
N ILE A 60 0.96 0.66 4.30
CA ILE A 60 -0.11 0.48 5.26
C ILE A 60 0.17 -0.81 5.99
N ALA A 61 0.35 -0.69 7.29
CA ALA A 61 0.47 -1.80 8.20
C ALA A 61 -0.83 -1.90 9.01
N CYS A 62 -1.54 -3.00 8.92
CA CYS A 62 -2.79 -3.17 9.63
C CYS A 62 -2.99 -4.58 10.15
N ARG A 63 -3.81 -4.68 11.19
CA ARG A 63 -4.26 -5.93 11.78
C ARG A 63 -5.79 -5.96 11.78
N ALA A 64 -6.36 -7.06 11.26
CA ALA A 64 -7.80 -7.28 11.24
C ALA A 64 -8.27 -8.15 12.42
N ASP A 65 -7.39 -9.00 12.96
CA ASP A 65 -7.63 -9.81 14.14
C ASP A 65 -6.30 -10.12 14.88
N LYS A 66 -6.35 -11.04 15.86
CA LYS A 66 -5.15 -11.41 16.64
C LYS A 66 -4.13 -12.23 15.86
N ASN A 67 -4.52 -12.85 14.74
CA ASN A 67 -3.74 -13.86 14.05
C ASN A 67 -3.17 -13.35 12.71
N LEU A 68 -3.71 -12.27 12.17
CA LEU A 68 -3.36 -11.76 10.86
C LEU A 68 -2.81 -10.34 10.94
N PHE A 69 -1.68 -10.14 10.32
CA PHE A 69 -1.07 -8.85 10.11
C PHE A 69 -0.82 -8.65 8.61
N ILE A 70 -1.27 -7.54 8.05
CA ILE A 70 -1.14 -7.22 6.63
C ILE A 70 -0.23 -6.00 6.48
N LEU A 71 0.77 -6.12 5.63
CA LEU A 71 1.65 -5.04 5.22
C LEU A 71 1.56 -4.87 3.70
N VAL A 72 1.07 -3.71 3.30
CA VAL A 72 0.86 -3.34 1.88
C VAL A 72 1.65 -2.10 1.56
N GLU A 73 2.28 -2.10 0.39
CA GLU A 73 2.96 -0.92 -0.16
C GLU A 73 2.59 -0.73 -1.63
N ASN A 74 2.47 0.54 -2.07
CA ASN A 74 2.24 0.86 -3.48
C ASN A 74 3.55 1.34 -4.13
N HIS A 75 3.89 0.75 -5.28
CA HIS A 75 5.11 1.00 -6.01
C HIS A 75 4.86 1.39 -7.46
N THR A 76 5.74 2.22 -8.01
CA THR A 76 5.72 2.53 -9.45
C THR A 76 6.30 1.39 -10.31
N TYR A 77 7.15 0.54 -9.72
CA TYR A 77 7.75 -0.63 -10.35
C TYR A 77 8.12 -1.67 -9.28
N VAL A 78 8.30 -2.91 -9.70
CA VAL A 78 8.75 -4.00 -8.82
C VAL A 78 10.25 -3.90 -8.62
N ASN A 79 10.68 -3.55 -7.39
CA ASN A 79 12.08 -3.54 -6.99
C ASN A 79 12.46 -4.92 -6.43
N PRO A 80 13.49 -5.61 -6.97
CA PRO A 80 13.92 -6.91 -6.44
C PRO A 80 14.30 -6.88 -4.95
N ASN A 81 14.84 -5.74 -4.47
CA ASN A 81 15.28 -5.59 -3.07
C ASN A 81 14.14 -5.23 -2.10
N ILE A 82 12.89 -5.25 -2.55
CA ILE A 82 11.74 -4.90 -1.72
C ILE A 82 11.60 -5.84 -0.51
N ALA A 83 11.94 -7.12 -0.67
CA ALA A 83 11.86 -8.10 0.41
C ALA A 83 12.81 -7.78 1.57
N PHE A 84 13.99 -7.22 1.29
CA PHE A 84 14.91 -6.74 2.32
C PHE A 84 14.33 -5.57 3.13
N ARG A 85 13.57 -4.68 2.49
CA ARG A 85 12.90 -3.59 3.18
C ARG A 85 11.74 -4.11 4.05
N PHE A 86 10.96 -5.02 3.53
CA PHE A 86 9.81 -5.59 4.23
C PHE A 86 10.19 -6.39 5.47
N ILE A 87 11.32 -7.10 5.47
CA ILE A 87 11.75 -7.82 6.68
C ILE A 87 12.03 -6.85 7.85
N GLY A 88 12.56 -5.65 7.57
CA GLY A 88 12.73 -4.61 8.58
C GLY A 88 11.40 -4.15 9.18
N TYR A 89 10.38 -3.92 8.34
CA TYR A 89 9.05 -3.55 8.80
C TYR A 89 8.37 -4.65 9.60
N VAL A 90 8.43 -5.89 9.11
CA VAL A 90 7.87 -7.06 9.82
C VAL A 90 8.53 -7.22 11.19
N ALA A 91 9.87 -7.14 11.27
CA ALA A 91 10.59 -7.25 12.52
C ALA A 91 10.18 -6.17 13.53
N GLN A 92 10.04 -4.91 13.08
CA GLN A 92 9.61 -3.79 13.93
C GLN A 92 8.22 -4.02 14.52
N ILE A 93 7.26 -4.47 13.69
CA ILE A 93 5.89 -4.68 14.13
C ILE A 93 5.80 -5.88 15.08
N LEU A 94 6.44 -7.00 14.74
CA LEU A 94 6.45 -8.19 15.60
C LEU A 94 7.11 -7.89 16.95
N LYS A 95 8.18 -7.07 16.97
CA LYS A 95 8.79 -6.59 18.22
C LYS A 95 7.78 -5.78 19.06
N ASN A 96 7.07 -4.83 18.46
CA ASN A 96 6.09 -4.02 19.19
C ASN A 96 4.94 -4.86 19.74
N LEU A 97 4.48 -5.88 18.99
CA LEU A 97 3.45 -6.81 19.43
C LEU A 97 3.94 -7.73 20.55
N ALA A 98 5.22 -8.17 20.51
CA ALA A 98 5.83 -8.99 21.55
C ALA A 98 5.93 -8.22 22.87
N VAL A 99 6.46 -7.00 22.86
CA VAL A 99 6.61 -6.15 24.06
C VAL A 99 5.27 -5.91 24.76
N ASN A 100 4.20 -5.68 24.00
CA ASN A 100 2.86 -5.48 24.55
C ASN A 100 2.26 -6.74 25.17
N LYS A 101 2.75 -7.94 24.82
CA LYS A 101 2.32 -9.22 25.41
C LYS A 101 3.11 -9.62 26.67
N GLU A 102 4.38 -9.26 26.77
CA GLU A 102 5.22 -9.59 27.94
C GLU A 102 4.65 -9.03 29.25
N SER A 103 3.91 -7.92 29.18
CA SER A 103 3.27 -7.34 30.36
C SER A 103 2.07 -8.13 30.89
N ASN A 104 1.57 -9.16 30.17
CA ASN A 104 0.29 -9.83 30.47
C ASN A 104 0.36 -11.36 30.56
N THR A 105 1.51 -12.02 30.38
CA THR A 105 1.58 -13.49 30.36
C THR A 105 2.74 -14.06 31.18
N THR A 106 2.40 -15.02 32.06
CA THR A 106 3.35 -15.84 32.84
C THR A 106 3.91 -17.04 32.08
N LYS A 107 3.59 -17.21 30.78
CA LYS A 107 4.05 -18.31 29.95
C LYS A 107 4.92 -17.80 28.80
N ASN A 108 6.10 -18.39 28.63
CA ASN A 108 7.11 -18.10 27.60
C ASN A 108 6.71 -18.46 26.15
N GLU A 109 5.44 -18.62 25.84
CA GLU A 109 4.98 -18.94 24.48
C GLU A 109 4.50 -17.68 23.77
N PHE A 110 5.28 -17.17 22.83
CA PHE A 110 4.88 -16.09 21.93
C PHE A 110 4.07 -16.64 20.76
N SER A 111 2.79 -16.31 20.70
CA SER A 111 1.98 -16.45 19.49
C SER A 111 1.93 -15.10 18.78
N LEU A 112 2.65 -14.96 17.68
CA LEU A 112 2.67 -13.76 16.86
C LEU A 112 1.75 -13.93 15.64
N PRO A 113 1.12 -12.84 15.13
CA PRO A 113 0.33 -12.92 13.92
C PRO A 113 1.21 -13.23 12.72
N SER A 114 0.66 -13.99 11.77
CA SER A 114 1.34 -14.25 10.50
C SER A 114 1.37 -12.99 9.63
N PRO A 115 2.54 -12.55 9.15
CA PRO A 115 2.62 -11.41 8.24
C PRO A 115 2.17 -11.80 6.83
N HIS A 116 1.19 -11.06 6.27
CA HIS A 116 0.84 -11.11 4.87
C HIS A 116 1.42 -9.88 4.17
N CYS A 117 2.49 -10.09 3.40
CA CYS A 117 3.24 -9.01 2.75
C CYS A 117 2.89 -8.92 1.27
N CYS A 118 2.46 -7.74 0.82
CA CYS A 118 2.16 -7.53 -0.59
C CYS A 118 2.53 -6.12 -1.05
N ILE A 119 2.72 -5.98 -2.36
CA ILE A 119 2.86 -4.69 -3.04
C ILE A 119 1.87 -4.60 -4.19
N PHE A 120 1.43 -3.38 -4.47
CA PHE A 120 0.72 -3.04 -5.69
C PHE A 120 1.65 -2.28 -6.63
N TYR A 121 1.61 -2.61 -7.92
CA TYR A 121 2.35 -1.91 -8.96
C TYR A 121 1.51 -1.83 -10.23
N TYR A 122 1.73 -0.81 -11.01
CA TYR A 122 1.09 -0.67 -12.31
C TYR A 122 2.04 -1.10 -13.41
N SER A 123 1.63 -2.07 -14.24
CA SER A 123 2.39 -2.58 -15.37
C SER A 123 1.51 -2.76 -16.61
N ASP A 124 2.07 -3.23 -17.72
CA ASP A 124 1.32 -3.57 -18.92
C ASP A 124 0.26 -4.65 -18.62
N LYS A 125 -0.85 -4.61 -19.36
CA LYS A 125 -1.93 -5.61 -19.21
C LYS A 125 -1.52 -7.03 -19.57
N ASN A 126 -0.47 -7.17 -20.38
CA ASN A 126 0.08 -8.49 -20.76
C ASN A 126 1.10 -9.01 -19.75
N ASP A 127 1.51 -8.19 -18.80
CA ASP A 127 2.39 -8.62 -17.72
C ASP A 127 1.64 -9.54 -16.72
N PRO A 128 2.38 -10.39 -15.99
CA PRO A 128 1.78 -11.26 -14.99
C PRO A 128 0.89 -10.51 -13.99
N ILE A 129 -0.30 -11.04 -13.73
CA ILE A 129 -1.25 -10.50 -12.76
C ILE A 129 -0.62 -10.44 -11.36
N THR A 130 0.18 -11.46 -11.02
CA THR A 130 0.91 -11.55 -9.76
C THR A 130 2.34 -12.03 -9.98
N LYS A 131 3.26 -11.55 -9.13
CA LYS A 131 4.65 -12.05 -9.03
C LYS A 131 4.98 -12.35 -7.59
N LYS A 132 5.75 -13.41 -7.33
CA LYS A 132 6.34 -13.67 -6.01
C LYS A 132 7.77 -13.12 -5.99
N ILE A 133 8.10 -12.42 -4.91
CA ILE A 133 9.43 -11.88 -4.62
C ILE A 133 9.85 -12.51 -3.30
N LYS A 134 11.02 -13.14 -3.27
CA LYS A 134 11.54 -13.82 -2.10
C LYS A 134 12.76 -13.08 -1.57
N LEU A 135 12.90 -13.04 -0.24
CA LEU A 135 14.08 -12.47 0.40
C LEU A 135 15.35 -13.27 0.01
N SER A 136 15.22 -14.58 -0.13
CA SER A 136 16.32 -15.45 -0.56
C SER A 136 16.90 -15.10 -1.93
N ASP A 137 16.11 -14.47 -2.83
CA ASP A 137 16.58 -14.00 -4.13
C ASP A 137 17.62 -12.87 -4.02
N SER A 138 17.71 -12.22 -2.85
CA SER A 138 18.68 -11.15 -2.56
C SER A 138 19.98 -11.65 -1.91
N PHE A 139 20.07 -12.90 -1.55
CA PHE A 139 21.26 -13.46 -0.89
C PHE A 139 22.28 -13.98 -1.91
N ILE A 140 23.57 -13.74 -1.66
CA ILE A 140 24.65 -14.24 -2.51
C ILE A 140 24.68 -15.78 -2.49
N ASN A 141 24.45 -16.38 -1.32
CA ASN A 141 24.33 -17.83 -1.13
C ASN A 141 23.11 -18.11 -0.26
N SER A 142 22.02 -18.59 -0.87
CA SER A 142 20.82 -19.02 -0.15
C SER A 142 20.91 -20.53 0.15
N GLY A 143 20.99 -20.87 1.45
CA GLY A 143 20.86 -22.25 1.93
C GLY A 143 19.42 -22.55 2.37
N SER A 144 19.13 -23.84 2.62
CA SER A 144 17.81 -24.29 3.11
C SER A 144 17.40 -23.67 4.45
N ASP A 145 18.37 -23.22 5.23
CA ASP A 145 18.17 -22.67 6.59
C ASP A 145 18.21 -21.13 6.62
N SER A 146 18.15 -20.50 5.44
CA SER A 146 18.12 -19.03 5.32
C SER A 146 16.76 -18.47 5.77
N VAL A 147 16.80 -17.27 6.36
CA VAL A 147 15.57 -16.52 6.65
C VAL A 147 14.82 -16.25 5.35
N GLU A 148 13.54 -16.57 5.31
CA GLU A 148 12.70 -16.34 4.14
C GLU A 148 11.53 -15.39 4.46
N LEU A 149 11.29 -14.45 3.56
CA LEU A 149 10.09 -13.62 3.50
C LEU A 149 9.62 -13.57 2.05
N ALA A 150 8.38 -13.96 1.81
CA ALA A 150 7.77 -13.91 0.50
C ALA A 150 6.78 -12.74 0.41
N ILE A 151 6.90 -11.94 -0.65
CA ILE A 151 6.00 -10.84 -0.97
C ILE A 151 5.23 -11.18 -2.23
N THR A 152 3.92 -10.92 -2.24
CA THR A 152 3.13 -11.00 -3.47
C THR A 152 3.01 -9.61 -4.09
N ALA A 153 3.49 -9.46 -5.31
CA ALA A 153 3.31 -8.26 -6.10
C ALA A 153 2.07 -8.43 -7.01
N TYR A 154 1.14 -7.48 -6.94
CA TYR A 154 -0.10 -7.47 -7.73
C TYR A 154 -0.06 -6.35 -8.75
N ASN A 155 -0.28 -6.69 -10.04
CA ASN A 155 -0.47 -5.69 -11.10
C ASN A 155 -1.87 -5.07 -10.96
N ILE A 156 -1.94 -3.77 -10.77
CA ILE A 156 -3.19 -3.02 -10.60
C ILE A 156 -3.65 -2.28 -11.86
N ASN A 157 -3.11 -2.64 -13.03
CA ASN A 157 -3.68 -2.15 -14.28
C ASN A 157 -5.15 -2.60 -14.38
N PRO A 158 -6.13 -1.70 -14.59
CA PRO A 158 -7.55 -2.05 -14.59
C PRO A 158 -7.97 -2.98 -15.75
N GLU A 159 -7.15 -3.10 -16.79
CA GLU A 159 -7.40 -4.01 -17.92
C GLU A 159 -6.96 -5.47 -17.64
N VAL A 160 -6.20 -5.72 -16.56
CA VAL A 160 -5.89 -7.09 -16.17
C VAL A 160 -7.07 -7.74 -15.45
N ASN A 161 -7.27 -9.03 -15.65
CA ASN A 161 -8.30 -9.78 -14.92
C ASN A 161 -7.82 -10.12 -13.49
N GLN A 162 -7.62 -9.07 -12.67
CA GLN A 162 -7.14 -9.19 -11.30
C GLN A 162 -8.27 -9.66 -10.38
N PRO A 163 -8.19 -10.85 -9.75
CA PRO A 163 -9.26 -11.34 -8.86
C PRO A 163 -9.57 -10.39 -7.70
N LEU A 164 -8.57 -9.63 -7.22
CA LEU A 164 -8.77 -8.66 -6.15
C LEU A 164 -9.79 -7.56 -6.51
N PHE A 165 -9.95 -7.22 -7.79
CA PHE A 165 -10.88 -6.18 -8.22
C PHE A 165 -12.35 -6.58 -8.03
N VAL A 166 -12.65 -7.89 -8.09
CA VAL A 166 -14.00 -8.41 -7.83
C VAL A 166 -14.37 -8.20 -6.37
N ASN A 167 -13.42 -8.41 -5.46
CA ASN A 167 -13.65 -8.37 -4.01
C ASN A 167 -13.32 -6.99 -3.39
N CYS A 168 -12.58 -6.15 -4.10
CA CYS A 168 -12.23 -4.79 -3.66
C CYS A 168 -12.36 -3.78 -4.82
N ARG A 169 -13.56 -3.23 -5.02
CA ARG A 169 -13.81 -2.16 -5.98
C ARG A 169 -12.90 -0.95 -5.75
N HIS A 170 -12.60 -0.62 -4.52
CA HIS A 170 -11.73 0.49 -4.17
C HIS A 170 -10.31 0.36 -4.78
N LEU A 171 -9.77 -0.86 -4.83
CA LEU A 171 -8.47 -1.10 -5.47
C LEU A 171 -8.56 -0.93 -7.00
N HIS A 172 -9.64 -1.42 -7.62
CA HIS A 172 -9.90 -1.21 -9.04
C HIS A 172 -10.04 0.27 -9.39
N ASP A 173 -10.80 1.00 -8.59
CA ASP A 173 -11.00 2.45 -8.77
C ASP A 173 -9.68 3.23 -8.64
N TYR A 174 -8.82 2.86 -7.68
CA TYR A 174 -7.47 3.41 -7.58
C TYR A 174 -6.62 3.09 -8.82
N GLY A 175 -6.68 1.84 -9.31
CA GLY A 175 -6.02 1.44 -10.57
C GLY A 175 -6.47 2.29 -11.76
N ARG A 176 -7.75 2.60 -11.88
CA ARG A 176 -8.32 3.46 -12.95
C ARG A 176 -7.80 4.91 -12.89
N LEU A 177 -7.62 5.46 -11.69
CA LEU A 177 -7.01 6.79 -11.54
C LEU A 177 -5.56 6.77 -12.08
N ILE A 178 -4.76 5.79 -11.69
CA ILE A 178 -3.36 5.67 -12.14
C ILE A 178 -3.28 5.42 -13.65
N ASP A 179 -4.13 4.55 -14.17
CA ASP A 179 -4.24 4.25 -15.60
C ASP A 179 -4.52 5.52 -16.42
N LYS A 180 -5.50 6.32 -16.01
CA LYS A 180 -5.88 7.54 -16.72
C LYS A 180 -4.77 8.61 -16.72
N ILE A 181 -3.99 8.69 -15.65
CA ILE A 181 -2.80 9.56 -15.61
C ILE A 181 -1.78 9.08 -16.65
N LYS A 182 -1.46 7.77 -16.64
CA LYS A 182 -0.47 7.20 -17.56
C LYS A 182 -0.90 7.30 -19.02
N GLU A 183 -2.16 7.01 -19.33
CA GLU A 183 -2.76 7.19 -20.67
C GLU A 183 -2.62 8.63 -21.14
N SER A 184 -2.91 9.60 -20.28
CA SER A 184 -2.85 11.02 -20.62
C SER A 184 -1.41 11.49 -20.88
N ILE A 185 -0.44 11.01 -20.10
CA ILE A 185 0.99 11.28 -20.32
C ILE A 185 1.46 10.64 -21.64
N ALA A 186 1.08 9.40 -21.90
CA ALA A 186 1.41 8.71 -23.15
C ALA A 186 0.78 9.43 -24.37
N GLY A 187 -0.36 10.08 -24.18
CA GLY A 187 -1.02 10.95 -25.18
C GLY A 187 -0.37 12.34 -25.34
N GLY A 188 0.75 12.63 -24.65
CA GLY A 188 1.54 13.86 -24.81
C GLY A 188 1.18 14.99 -23.84
N LEU A 189 0.34 14.76 -22.84
CA LEU A 189 0.09 15.76 -21.81
C LEU A 189 1.26 15.83 -20.82
N ASP A 190 1.55 17.03 -20.31
CA ASP A 190 2.43 17.18 -19.15
C ASP A 190 1.79 16.55 -17.90
N SER A 191 2.62 16.28 -16.90
CA SER A 191 2.18 15.56 -15.69
C SER A 191 1.03 16.28 -14.95
N GLN A 192 1.04 17.61 -14.88
CA GLN A 192 0.00 18.34 -14.14
C GLN A 192 -1.33 18.30 -14.89
N SER A 193 -1.30 18.52 -16.20
CA SER A 193 -2.48 18.41 -17.09
C SER A 193 -3.05 16.98 -17.08
N ALA A 194 -2.18 15.97 -17.09
CA ALA A 194 -2.58 14.56 -17.02
C ALA A 194 -3.28 14.22 -15.69
N ILE A 195 -2.78 14.73 -14.56
CA ILE A 195 -3.40 14.54 -13.24
C ILE A 195 -4.76 15.22 -13.18
N SER A 196 -4.88 16.48 -13.61
CA SER A 196 -6.15 17.21 -13.66
C SER A 196 -7.20 16.45 -14.48
N LYS A 197 -6.83 16.03 -15.70
CA LYS A 197 -7.70 15.25 -16.58
C LYS A 197 -8.13 13.92 -15.98
N ALA A 198 -7.23 13.24 -15.26
CA ALA A 198 -7.57 11.98 -14.60
C ALA A 198 -8.55 12.18 -13.43
N ILE A 199 -8.39 13.23 -12.64
CA ILE A 199 -9.34 13.58 -11.57
C ILE A 199 -10.72 13.91 -12.15
N GLU A 200 -10.80 14.74 -13.20
CA GLU A 200 -12.05 15.07 -13.90
C GLU A 200 -12.73 13.81 -14.45
N PHE A 201 -11.97 12.94 -15.10
CA PHE A 201 -12.47 11.64 -15.58
C PHE A 201 -13.04 10.81 -14.44
N CYS A 202 -12.33 10.69 -13.31
CA CYS A 202 -12.78 9.91 -12.15
C CYS A 202 -14.09 10.47 -11.58
N LEU A 203 -14.19 11.78 -11.44
CA LEU A 203 -15.41 12.44 -10.96
C LEU A 203 -16.60 12.22 -11.91
N ALA A 204 -16.37 12.33 -13.23
CA ALA A 204 -17.42 12.12 -14.23
C ALA A 204 -17.92 10.66 -14.30
N ASN A 205 -17.08 9.68 -13.93
CA ASN A 205 -17.35 8.25 -14.06
C ASN A 205 -17.59 7.53 -12.71
N ASP A 206 -17.86 8.27 -11.64
CA ASP A 206 -18.11 7.74 -10.29
C ASP A 206 -16.96 6.87 -9.72
N VAL A 207 -15.72 7.20 -10.11
CA VAL A 207 -14.49 6.55 -9.65
C VAL A 207 -13.94 7.33 -8.46
N MET A 208 -13.82 6.72 -7.29
CA MET A 208 -13.36 7.39 -6.06
C MET A 208 -14.11 8.71 -5.75
N ARG A 209 -15.32 8.95 -6.31
CA ARG A 209 -16.02 10.24 -6.30
C ARG A 209 -16.05 10.87 -4.91
N ASN A 210 -16.61 10.17 -3.91
CA ASN A 210 -16.78 10.69 -2.55
C ASN A 210 -15.46 11.14 -1.89
N TYR A 211 -14.35 10.53 -2.29
CA TYR A 211 -13.02 10.87 -1.81
C TYR A 211 -12.47 12.09 -2.57
N LEU A 212 -12.55 12.08 -3.89
CA LEU A 212 -12.01 13.14 -4.73
C LEU A 212 -12.76 14.47 -4.54
N GLU A 213 -14.09 14.47 -4.40
CA GLU A 213 -14.87 15.68 -4.13
C GLU A 213 -14.43 16.41 -2.85
N LYS A 214 -13.95 15.66 -1.85
CA LYS A 214 -13.51 16.22 -0.56
C LYS A 214 -12.03 16.61 -0.54
N ASN A 215 -11.19 15.95 -1.36
CA ASN A 215 -9.73 16.01 -1.24
C ASN A 215 -9.05 16.34 -2.57
N GLN A 216 -9.75 16.95 -3.55
CA GLN A 216 -9.25 17.14 -4.92
C GLN A 216 -7.90 17.84 -4.98
N GLU A 217 -7.73 18.94 -4.25
CA GLU A 217 -6.49 19.72 -4.22
C GLU A 217 -5.34 18.94 -3.57
N GLU A 218 -5.61 18.23 -2.47
CA GLU A 218 -4.61 17.41 -1.79
C GLU A 218 -4.17 16.23 -2.67
N VAL A 219 -5.11 15.56 -3.33
CA VAL A 219 -4.83 14.47 -4.28
C VAL A 219 -3.97 14.97 -5.43
N PHE A 220 -4.32 16.12 -6.02
CA PHE A 220 -3.52 16.75 -7.08
C PHE A 220 -2.08 17.00 -6.60
N ASN A 221 -1.92 17.61 -5.43
CA ASN A 221 -0.61 17.93 -4.87
C ASN A 221 0.22 16.67 -4.57
N MET A 222 -0.40 15.63 -3.98
CA MET A 222 0.26 14.35 -3.72
C MET A 222 0.78 13.71 -5.01
N LEU A 223 -0.02 13.68 -6.08
CA LEU A 223 0.33 13.11 -7.38
C LEU A 223 1.42 13.94 -8.09
N ALA A 224 1.31 15.27 -8.07
CA ALA A 224 2.28 16.17 -8.70
C ALA A 224 3.68 16.07 -8.05
N LEU A 225 3.75 15.83 -6.74
CA LEU A 225 5.02 15.60 -6.04
C LEU A 225 5.71 14.29 -6.46
N ILE A 226 4.94 13.27 -6.85
CA ILE A 226 5.49 12.00 -7.35
C ILE A 226 6.11 12.19 -8.73
N SER A 227 5.44 12.92 -9.62
CA SER A 227 5.89 13.13 -11.00
C SER A 227 7.20 13.92 -11.09
N ARG A 228 7.41 14.92 -10.24
CA ARG A 228 8.64 15.76 -10.23
C ARG A 228 9.92 15.01 -9.84
N ARG A 229 9.84 13.83 -9.23
CA ARG A 229 11.00 13.05 -8.78
C ARG A 229 11.37 11.92 -9.75
N GLN A 230 10.58 11.71 -10.79
CA GLN A 230 10.83 10.70 -11.84
C GLN A 230 11.41 11.32 -13.12
N SER A 231 11.44 12.63 -13.21
CA SER A 231 12.14 13.43 -14.23
C SER A 231 13.52 13.87 -13.74
#